data_ddc53911320927778fbee7b26f031963
#
_entry.id   ddc53911320927778fbee7b26f031963
#
_cell.length_a   1.000
_cell.length_b   1.000
_cell.length_c   1.000
_cell.angle_alpha   90.00
_cell.angle_beta   90.00
_cell.angle_gamma   90.00
#
_symmetry.space_group_name_H-M   'P 1'
#
loop_
_entity.id
_entity.type
_entity.pdbx_description
1 polymer ?
#
loop_
_entity_poly.entity_id
_entity_poly.type
_entity_poly.pdbx_seq_one_letter_code
_entity_poly.pdbx_strand_id
1 'polypeptide(L)'
;EIADNTAKNNLPLQKYLLYGKTLATDILANGKQIKVSAATNFNSMLLETSPSNKIKLEVNNQMPVFGISLESPEGIIVDNFSFRGNSGTDFVKMDTTFLQSITANHTYDLIVLQYGVNIFGKATDENFDWYSTLMKKSIQKLKLGFSNVDILLLSTADRSFRYGNEYKTAKGMNALLYLQQKIAYECDIAF
;
A
#
# COMPACT_ATOMS: atom_id res chain seq x y z
N GLU A 1 -16.75 -11.82 -11.16
CA GLU A 1 -17.42 -10.51 -11.16
C GLU A 1 -16.94 -9.72 -9.94
N ILE A 2 -16.51 -8.48 -10.18
CA ILE A 2 -16.07 -7.56 -9.14
C ILE A 2 -17.04 -6.37 -9.14
N ALA A 3 -17.43 -5.91 -7.96
CA ALA A 3 -18.36 -4.80 -7.81
C ALA A 3 -17.89 -3.85 -6.69
N ASP A 4 -17.98 -2.55 -6.96
CA ASP A 4 -17.89 -1.53 -5.92
C ASP A 4 -19.29 -1.22 -5.38
N ASN A 5 -19.55 -1.57 -4.14
CA ASN A 5 -20.81 -1.32 -3.47
C ASN A 5 -20.86 0.06 -2.77
N THR A 6 -19.79 0.83 -2.82
CA THR A 6 -19.68 2.15 -2.18
C THR A 6 -19.94 3.31 -3.15
N ALA A 7 -19.90 3.06 -4.46
CA ALA A 7 -20.14 4.09 -5.47
C ALA A 7 -21.58 4.63 -5.37
N LYS A 8 -21.71 5.85 -4.87
CA LYS A 8 -23.03 6.52 -4.67
C LYS A 8 -23.44 7.42 -5.83
N ASN A 9 -22.57 7.65 -6.80
CA ASN A 9 -22.79 8.58 -7.89
C ASN A 9 -22.81 7.83 -9.22
N ASN A 10 -23.71 8.23 -10.14
CA ASN A 10 -23.78 7.71 -11.52
C ASN A 10 -22.64 8.22 -12.42
N LEU A 11 -21.51 8.58 -11.84
CA LEU A 11 -20.34 8.99 -12.60
C LEU A 11 -19.69 7.78 -13.28
N PRO A 12 -19.18 7.94 -14.50
CA PRO A 12 -18.49 6.86 -15.19
C PRO A 12 -17.20 6.52 -14.42
N LEU A 13 -17.06 5.25 -14.00
CA LEU A 13 -15.86 4.74 -13.38
C LEU A 13 -14.88 4.24 -14.44
N GLN A 14 -13.63 4.60 -14.28
CA GLN A 14 -12.50 4.02 -14.99
C GLN A 14 -12.13 2.69 -14.31
N LYS A 15 -12.07 1.61 -15.08
CA LYS A 15 -11.77 0.28 -14.57
C LYS A 15 -10.44 -0.19 -15.09
N TYR A 16 -9.49 -0.34 -14.20
CA TYR A 16 -8.13 -0.76 -14.54
C TYR A 16 -7.89 -2.20 -14.10
N LEU A 17 -7.25 -2.97 -14.97
CA LEU A 17 -6.63 -4.24 -14.61
C LEU A 17 -5.23 -3.99 -14.10
N LEU A 18 -4.95 -4.45 -12.86
CA LEU A 18 -3.61 -4.44 -12.26
C LEU A 18 -3.02 -5.84 -12.40
N TYR A 19 -1.91 -5.97 -13.13
CA TYR A 19 -1.36 -7.28 -13.47
C TYR A 19 0.18 -7.31 -13.43
N GLY A 20 0.72 -8.51 -13.34
CA GLY A 20 2.15 -8.75 -13.25
C GLY A 20 2.77 -9.18 -14.59
N LYS A 21 3.95 -9.80 -14.49
CA LYS A 21 4.70 -10.31 -15.64
C LYS A 21 3.86 -11.26 -16.48
N THR A 22 3.75 -10.97 -17.78
CA THR A 22 3.04 -11.83 -18.74
C THR A 22 3.64 -11.71 -20.13
N LEU A 23 3.43 -12.72 -20.98
CA LEU A 23 3.55 -12.62 -22.43
C LEU A 23 2.31 -11.92 -23.00
N ALA A 24 2.39 -11.46 -24.25
CA ALA A 24 1.21 -10.96 -24.94
C ALA A 24 0.09 -12.01 -24.96
N THR A 25 -1.11 -11.62 -24.56
CA THR A 25 -2.25 -12.54 -24.41
C THR A 25 -3.56 -11.78 -24.62
N ASP A 26 -4.65 -12.53 -24.77
CA ASP A 26 -6.00 -11.97 -24.80
C ASP A 26 -6.74 -12.27 -23.49
N ILE A 27 -7.60 -11.35 -23.10
CA ILE A 27 -8.53 -11.48 -21.97
C ILE A 27 -9.94 -11.11 -22.43
N LEU A 28 -10.96 -11.45 -21.64
CA LEU A 28 -12.32 -10.97 -21.87
C LEU A 28 -12.75 -10.06 -20.73
N ALA A 29 -13.19 -8.86 -21.06
CA ALA A 29 -13.83 -7.94 -20.13
C ALA A 29 -15.29 -7.71 -20.57
N ASN A 30 -16.25 -8.09 -19.73
CA ASN A 30 -17.67 -8.08 -20.06
C ASN A 30 -17.99 -8.79 -21.38
N GLY A 31 -17.27 -9.89 -21.69
CA GLY A 31 -17.40 -10.64 -22.94
C GLY A 31 -16.71 -10.03 -24.16
N LYS A 32 -16.08 -8.86 -24.03
CA LYS A 32 -15.30 -8.21 -25.10
C LYS A 32 -13.83 -8.62 -24.98
N GLN A 33 -13.25 -9.08 -26.09
CA GLN A 33 -11.84 -9.43 -26.17
C GLN A 33 -10.97 -8.17 -26.14
N ILE A 34 -9.95 -8.20 -25.27
CA ILE A 34 -8.96 -7.13 -25.10
C ILE A 34 -7.56 -7.75 -25.17
N LYS A 35 -6.69 -7.14 -25.97
CA LYS A 35 -5.29 -7.54 -26.09
C LYS A 35 -4.48 -6.95 -24.95
N VAL A 36 -3.75 -7.79 -24.22
CA VAL A 36 -2.79 -7.41 -23.19
C VAL A 36 -1.39 -7.55 -23.77
N SER A 37 -0.60 -6.48 -23.70
CA SER A 37 0.78 -6.50 -24.13
C SER A 37 1.66 -7.27 -23.14
N ALA A 38 2.79 -7.79 -23.64
CA ALA A 38 3.80 -8.41 -22.77
C ALA A 38 4.31 -7.38 -21.73
N ALA A 39 4.53 -7.87 -20.51
CA ALA A 39 4.91 -7.05 -19.38
C ALA A 39 5.92 -7.78 -18.49
N THR A 40 6.81 -7.02 -17.83
CA THR A 40 7.89 -7.60 -17.01
C THR A 40 7.66 -7.50 -15.51
N ASN A 41 6.94 -6.48 -15.04
CA ASN A 41 6.70 -6.19 -13.63
C ASN A 41 5.23 -5.82 -13.39
N PHE A 42 4.96 -4.84 -12.52
CA PHE A 42 3.63 -4.29 -12.32
C PHE A 42 3.18 -3.47 -13.54
N ASN A 43 1.92 -3.65 -13.91
CA ASN A 43 1.29 -2.90 -15.00
C ASN A 43 -0.16 -2.59 -14.65
N SER A 44 -0.64 -1.48 -15.19
CA SER A 44 -2.02 -1.06 -15.12
C SER A 44 -2.55 -0.83 -16.54
N MET A 45 -3.75 -1.31 -16.82
CA MET A 45 -4.39 -1.17 -18.13
C MET A 45 -5.86 -0.78 -17.97
N LEU A 46 -6.26 0.32 -18.59
CA LEU A 46 -7.67 0.70 -18.65
C LEU A 46 -8.45 -0.33 -19.47
N LEU A 47 -9.45 -0.94 -18.86
CA LEU A 47 -10.35 -1.91 -19.52
C LEU A 47 -11.56 -1.21 -20.15
N GLU A 48 -12.23 -0.36 -19.38
CA GLU A 48 -13.38 0.40 -19.80
C GLU A 48 -13.64 1.60 -18.89
N THR A 49 -14.39 2.56 -19.40
CA THR A 49 -15.01 3.64 -18.62
C THR A 49 -16.52 3.52 -18.76
N SER A 50 -17.23 3.28 -17.67
CA SER A 50 -18.68 3.13 -17.69
C SER A 50 -19.30 3.47 -16.33
N PRO A 51 -20.59 3.86 -16.27
CA PRO A 51 -21.28 4.12 -15.00
C PRO A 51 -21.56 2.85 -14.19
N SER A 52 -21.37 1.66 -14.77
CA SER A 52 -21.51 0.40 -14.04
C SER A 52 -20.44 0.30 -12.96
N ASN A 53 -20.82 -0.08 -11.76
CA ASN A 53 -19.91 -0.40 -10.67
C ASN A 53 -19.44 -1.87 -10.68
N LYS A 54 -19.65 -2.58 -11.79
CA LYS A 54 -19.30 -4.00 -11.94
C LYS A 54 -18.50 -4.24 -13.20
N ILE A 55 -17.62 -5.25 -13.13
CA ILE A 55 -16.93 -5.79 -14.29
C ILE A 55 -16.80 -7.31 -14.17
N LYS A 56 -17.01 -8.01 -15.27
CA LYS A 56 -16.71 -9.44 -15.40
C LYS A 56 -15.40 -9.59 -16.18
N LEU A 57 -14.41 -10.22 -15.57
CA LEU A 57 -13.12 -10.47 -16.19
C LEU A 57 -12.86 -11.96 -16.32
N GLU A 58 -12.39 -12.38 -17.50
CA GLU A 58 -11.90 -13.74 -17.74
C GLU A 58 -10.47 -13.64 -18.25
N VAL A 59 -9.54 -14.19 -17.48
CA VAL A 59 -8.09 -14.16 -17.76
C VAL A 59 -7.56 -15.58 -17.89
N ASN A 60 -6.47 -15.75 -18.63
CA ASN A 60 -5.81 -17.04 -18.69
C ASN A 60 -5.03 -17.29 -17.37
N ASN A 61 -4.83 -18.57 -17.03
CA ASN A 61 -4.22 -18.98 -15.77
C ASN A 61 -2.72 -18.65 -15.64
N GLN A 62 -2.08 -18.11 -16.66
CA GLN A 62 -0.63 -17.80 -16.65
C GLN A 62 -0.35 -16.31 -16.38
N MET A 63 -1.38 -15.45 -16.39
CA MET A 63 -1.22 -14.03 -16.13
C MET A 63 -1.48 -13.74 -14.64
N PRO A 64 -0.49 -13.27 -13.86
CA PRO A 64 -0.70 -12.82 -12.50
C PRO A 64 -1.61 -11.59 -12.48
N VAL A 65 -2.75 -11.68 -11.81
CA VAL A 65 -3.68 -10.56 -11.58
C VAL A 65 -3.52 -10.11 -10.13
N PHE A 66 -3.15 -8.85 -9.94
CA PHE A 66 -3.05 -8.24 -8.60
C PHE A 66 -4.41 -7.70 -8.13
N GLY A 67 -5.23 -7.22 -9.05
CA GLY A 67 -6.55 -6.70 -8.74
C GLY A 67 -7.21 -5.97 -9.89
N ILE A 68 -8.38 -5.41 -9.57
CA ILE A 68 -9.10 -4.45 -10.40
C ILE A 68 -9.26 -3.18 -9.59
N SER A 69 -8.90 -2.04 -10.17
CA SER A 69 -9.22 -0.72 -9.63
C SER A 69 -10.45 -0.15 -10.31
N LEU A 70 -11.36 0.42 -9.53
CA LEU A 70 -12.54 1.15 -10.02
C LEU A 70 -12.41 2.59 -9.52
N GLU A 71 -12.04 3.49 -10.39
CA GLU A 71 -11.64 4.85 -10.03
C GLU A 71 -12.60 5.89 -10.59
N SER A 72 -12.91 6.89 -9.79
CA SER A 72 -13.56 8.10 -10.30
C SER A 72 -12.58 8.87 -11.18
N PRO A 73 -13.02 9.51 -12.26
CA PRO A 73 -12.12 10.35 -13.06
C PRO A 73 -11.66 11.60 -12.33
N GLU A 74 -12.29 11.95 -11.22
CA GLU A 74 -12.02 13.14 -10.41
C GLU A 74 -12.08 12.80 -8.91
N GLY A 75 -11.28 13.51 -8.10
CA GLY A 75 -11.29 13.38 -6.65
C GLY A 75 -9.97 12.90 -6.06
N ILE A 76 -10.02 12.42 -4.82
CA ILE A 76 -8.90 11.84 -4.11
C ILE A 76 -9.08 10.32 -4.12
N ILE A 77 -8.07 9.61 -4.59
CA ILE A 77 -8.02 8.14 -4.57
C ILE A 77 -7.15 7.73 -3.39
N VAL A 78 -7.63 6.80 -2.58
CA VAL A 78 -6.90 6.27 -1.42
C VAL A 78 -6.79 4.76 -1.53
N ASP A 79 -5.57 4.29 -1.67
CA ASP A 79 -5.25 2.86 -1.64
C ASP A 79 -4.85 2.44 -0.23
N ASN A 80 -5.45 1.39 0.27
CA ASN A 80 -5.15 0.85 1.58
C ASN A 80 -4.33 -0.44 1.46
N PHE A 81 -3.03 -0.34 1.77
CA PHE A 81 -2.09 -1.46 1.80
C PHE A 81 -1.88 -2.04 3.22
N SER A 82 -2.85 -1.87 4.10
CA SER A 82 -2.76 -2.41 5.46
C SER A 82 -2.62 -3.93 5.45
N PHE A 83 -1.65 -4.44 6.18
CA PHE A 83 -1.44 -5.86 6.38
C PHE A 83 -1.33 -6.17 7.88
N ARG A 84 -2.19 -7.07 8.37
CA ARG A 84 -2.23 -7.42 9.79
C ARG A 84 -0.88 -7.95 10.29
N GLY A 85 -0.40 -7.44 11.42
CA GLY A 85 0.84 -7.87 12.05
C GLY A 85 2.11 -7.22 11.49
N ASN A 86 2.00 -6.37 10.46
CA ASN A 86 3.15 -5.69 9.87
C ASN A 86 3.66 -4.57 10.79
N SER A 87 4.97 -4.38 10.82
CA SER A 87 5.65 -3.31 11.56
C SER A 87 6.16 -2.16 10.66
N GLY A 88 5.95 -2.25 9.34
CA GLY A 88 6.49 -1.30 8.37
C GLY A 88 7.95 -1.55 7.98
N THR A 89 8.61 -2.51 8.60
CA THR A 89 10.03 -2.80 8.36
C THR A 89 10.26 -3.73 7.16
N ASP A 90 9.22 -4.39 6.66
CA ASP A 90 9.34 -5.36 5.57
C ASP A 90 9.55 -4.71 4.19
N PHE A 91 9.29 -3.41 4.04
CA PHE A 91 9.58 -2.71 2.79
C PHE A 91 11.06 -2.79 2.38
N VAL A 92 11.97 -3.00 3.33
CA VAL A 92 13.39 -3.22 3.04
C VAL A 92 13.64 -4.40 2.10
N LYS A 93 12.74 -5.39 2.10
CA LYS A 93 12.83 -6.61 1.27
C LYS A 93 12.25 -6.45 -0.13
N MET A 94 11.50 -5.37 -0.39
CA MET A 94 10.86 -5.17 -1.69
C MET A 94 11.88 -4.81 -2.76
N ASP A 95 11.63 -5.29 -3.96
CA ASP A 95 12.44 -4.95 -5.13
C ASP A 95 12.15 -3.49 -5.56
N THR A 96 13.20 -2.68 -5.66
CA THR A 96 13.08 -1.28 -6.08
C THR A 96 12.55 -1.16 -7.52
N THR A 97 12.95 -2.07 -8.43
CA THR A 97 12.46 -2.04 -9.82
C THR A 97 10.97 -2.35 -9.90
N PHE A 98 10.47 -3.21 -9.00
CA PHE A 98 9.03 -3.47 -8.87
C PHE A 98 8.30 -2.21 -8.37
N LEU A 99 8.79 -1.54 -7.33
CA LEU A 99 8.21 -0.29 -6.82
C LEU A 99 8.19 0.80 -7.90
N GLN A 100 9.30 0.96 -8.65
CA GLN A 100 9.37 1.89 -9.79
C GLN A 100 8.38 1.55 -10.89
N SER A 101 8.11 0.27 -11.14
CA SER A 101 7.09 -0.13 -12.12
C SER A 101 5.67 0.24 -11.68
N ILE A 102 5.40 0.28 -10.36
CA ILE A 102 4.13 0.81 -9.84
C ILE A 102 4.03 2.30 -10.19
N THR A 103 5.05 3.09 -9.86
CA THR A 103 5.07 4.54 -10.14
C THR A 103 4.90 4.86 -11.62
N ALA A 104 5.48 4.06 -12.50
CA ALA A 104 5.35 4.25 -13.95
C ALA A 104 3.92 4.05 -14.48
N ASN A 105 3.09 3.33 -13.75
CA ASN A 105 1.73 2.97 -14.16
C ASN A 105 0.64 3.58 -13.26
N HIS A 106 1.01 3.97 -12.04
CA HIS A 106 0.10 4.54 -11.04
C HIS A 106 0.88 5.48 -10.12
N THR A 107 0.63 6.78 -10.22
CA THR A 107 1.35 7.80 -9.44
C THR A 107 0.68 8.00 -8.09
N TYR A 108 1.50 8.13 -7.05
CA TYR A 108 1.06 8.54 -5.72
C TYR A 108 1.64 9.92 -5.39
N ASP A 109 0.81 10.80 -4.84
CA ASP A 109 1.24 12.11 -4.33
C ASP A 109 1.70 12.01 -2.88
N LEU A 110 1.10 11.10 -2.11
CA LEU A 110 1.38 10.93 -0.68
C LEU A 110 1.38 9.44 -0.27
N ILE A 111 2.40 9.04 0.47
CA ILE A 111 2.44 7.77 1.19
C ILE A 111 2.31 8.04 2.69
N VAL A 112 1.30 7.46 3.33
CA VAL A 112 1.10 7.55 4.79
C VAL A 112 1.53 6.23 5.43
N LEU A 113 2.52 6.30 6.33
CA LEU A 113 3.03 5.15 7.09
C LEU A 113 2.53 5.23 8.53
N GLN A 114 1.65 4.32 8.94
CA GLN A 114 1.17 4.22 10.31
C GLN A 114 1.50 2.84 10.89
N TYR A 115 2.61 2.77 11.61
CA TYR A 115 3.13 1.53 12.21
C TYR A 115 3.53 1.77 13.66
N GLY A 116 3.68 0.69 14.44
CA GLY A 116 4.23 0.80 15.80
C GLY A 116 3.60 -0.19 16.78
N VAL A 117 2.28 -0.39 16.76
CA VAL A 117 1.60 -1.28 17.72
C VAL A 117 2.12 -2.72 17.70
N ASN A 118 2.60 -3.20 16.56
CA ASN A 118 3.14 -4.55 16.39
C ASN A 118 4.64 -4.69 16.77
N ILE A 119 5.27 -3.60 17.22
CA ILE A 119 6.68 -3.58 17.62
C ILE A 119 6.84 -4.07 19.06
N PHE A 120 5.84 -3.83 19.89
CA PHE A 120 5.84 -4.28 21.27
C PHE A 120 5.60 -5.80 21.36
N GLY A 121 6.65 -6.54 21.69
CA GLY A 121 6.56 -7.96 22.06
C GLY A 121 6.12 -8.15 23.50
N LYS A 122 6.51 -7.23 24.40
CA LYS A 122 6.23 -7.25 25.85
C LYS A 122 5.84 -5.87 26.35
N ALA A 123 5.11 -5.85 27.47
CA ALA A 123 4.70 -4.64 28.16
C ALA A 123 5.86 -3.74 28.62
N THR A 124 7.04 -4.33 28.81
CA THR A 124 8.25 -3.70 29.33
C THR A 124 9.27 -3.31 28.27
N ASP A 125 8.95 -3.48 26.97
CA ASP A 125 9.86 -3.11 25.90
C ASP A 125 10.05 -1.58 25.86
N GLU A 126 11.29 -1.13 25.88
CA GLU A 126 11.68 0.29 25.87
C GLU A 126 12.80 0.58 24.86
N ASN A 127 13.48 -0.44 24.32
CA ASN A 127 14.51 -0.29 23.30
C ASN A 127 13.98 -0.72 21.93
N PHE A 128 14.00 0.21 20.97
CA PHE A 128 13.51 0.02 19.62
C PHE A 128 14.57 0.36 18.55
N ASP A 129 15.86 0.28 18.87
CA ASP A 129 16.95 0.63 17.94
C ASP A 129 16.92 -0.22 16.66
N TRP A 130 16.58 -1.50 16.79
CA TRP A 130 16.41 -2.39 15.67
C TRP A 130 15.31 -1.89 14.70
N TYR A 131 14.20 -1.40 15.27
CA TYR A 131 13.10 -0.84 14.50
C TYR A 131 13.53 0.43 13.77
N SER A 132 14.21 1.34 14.46
CA SER A 132 14.75 2.57 13.87
C SER A 132 15.61 2.27 12.64
N THR A 133 16.53 1.31 12.78
CA THR A 133 17.43 0.91 11.70
C THR A 133 16.67 0.39 10.48
N LEU A 134 15.70 -0.51 10.69
CA LEU A 134 14.93 -1.11 9.60
C LEU A 134 13.94 -0.12 9.00
N MET A 135 13.28 0.70 9.82
CA MET A 135 12.30 1.68 9.32
C MET A 135 12.95 2.76 8.46
N LYS A 136 14.13 3.27 8.84
CA LYS A 136 14.90 4.19 8.00
C LYS A 136 15.26 3.57 6.65
N LYS A 137 15.71 2.31 6.63
CA LYS A 137 15.97 1.58 5.37
C LYS A 137 14.69 1.40 4.53
N SER A 138 13.56 1.11 5.18
CA SER A 138 12.26 0.99 4.51
C SER A 138 11.83 2.31 3.86
N ILE A 139 11.96 3.43 4.58
CA ILE A 139 11.66 4.77 4.05
C ILE A 139 12.59 5.10 2.87
N GLN A 140 13.88 4.82 2.98
CA GLN A 140 14.83 5.02 1.87
C GLN A 140 14.44 4.18 0.63
N LYS A 141 14.02 2.93 0.85
CA LYS A 141 13.54 2.05 -0.21
C LYS A 141 12.29 2.62 -0.91
N LEU A 142 11.34 3.16 -0.13
CA LEU A 142 10.15 3.81 -0.67
C LEU A 142 10.52 5.08 -1.47
N LYS A 143 11.41 5.93 -0.97
CA LYS A 143 11.92 7.11 -1.72
C LYS A 143 12.59 6.73 -3.04
N LEU A 144 13.32 5.61 -3.09
CA LEU A 144 13.95 5.11 -4.33
C LEU A 144 12.93 4.50 -5.30
N GLY A 145 11.87 3.89 -4.78
CA GLY A 145 10.81 3.25 -5.57
C GLY A 145 9.78 4.25 -6.10
N PHE A 146 9.41 5.22 -5.28
CA PHE A 146 8.41 6.25 -5.58
C PHE A 146 9.08 7.61 -5.66
N SER A 147 9.52 8.01 -6.86
CA SER A 147 10.08 9.34 -7.09
C SER A 147 8.99 10.41 -6.99
N ASN A 148 9.32 11.54 -6.35
CA ASN A 148 8.43 12.70 -6.19
C ASN A 148 7.17 12.44 -5.36
N VAL A 149 7.20 11.53 -4.41
CA VAL A 149 6.13 11.27 -3.46
C VAL A 149 6.46 11.89 -2.11
N ASP A 150 5.49 12.56 -1.50
CA ASP A 150 5.59 12.96 -0.11
C ASP A 150 5.36 11.77 0.81
N ILE A 151 6.10 11.68 1.91
CA ILE A 151 5.94 10.61 2.89
C ILE A 151 5.60 11.24 4.24
N LEU A 152 4.51 10.75 4.84
CA LEU A 152 4.09 11.10 6.20
C LEU A 152 4.20 9.87 7.10
N LEU A 153 5.01 9.94 8.15
CA LEU A 153 5.03 8.95 9.20
C LEU A 153 4.06 9.38 10.31
N LEU A 154 2.92 8.72 10.41
CA LEU A 154 2.00 8.93 11.53
C LEU A 154 2.51 8.17 12.77
N SER A 155 2.36 8.81 13.92
CA SER A 155 2.68 8.18 15.20
C SER A 155 1.90 6.88 15.39
N THR A 156 2.48 5.95 16.16
CA THR A 156 1.79 4.72 16.55
C THR A 156 0.55 5.03 17.39
N ALA A 157 -0.50 4.25 17.21
CA ALA A 157 -1.62 4.24 18.14
C ALA A 157 -1.17 3.66 19.50
N ASP A 158 -1.94 3.93 20.56
CA ASP A 158 -1.66 3.40 21.90
C ASP A 158 -1.68 1.85 21.90
N ARG A 159 -0.78 1.28 22.65
CA ARG A 159 -0.70 -0.15 22.91
C ARG A 159 -0.78 -0.39 24.41
N SER A 160 -1.83 -1.06 24.84
CA SER A 160 -1.99 -1.44 26.24
C SER A 160 -1.77 -2.93 26.45
N PHE A 161 -1.29 -3.27 27.63
CA PHE A 161 -1.11 -4.65 28.11
C PHE A 161 -1.87 -4.87 29.41
N ARG A 162 -2.25 -6.10 29.66
CA ARG A 162 -2.94 -6.49 30.88
C ARG A 162 -1.96 -6.68 32.04
N TYR A 163 -2.25 -6.01 33.16
CA TYR A 163 -1.54 -6.13 34.43
C TYR A 163 -2.56 -6.55 35.52
N GLY A 164 -2.60 -7.84 35.83
CA GLY A 164 -3.65 -8.34 36.72
C GLY A 164 -5.04 -8.13 36.10
N ASN A 165 -5.86 -7.29 36.73
CA ASN A 165 -7.21 -6.97 36.28
C ASN A 165 -7.31 -5.62 35.52
N GLU A 166 -6.20 -4.93 35.32
CA GLU A 166 -6.16 -3.62 34.68
C GLU A 166 -5.40 -3.67 33.34
N TYR A 167 -5.77 -2.77 32.43
CA TYR A 167 -4.99 -2.51 31.21
C TYR A 167 -4.23 -1.20 31.40
N LYS A 168 -2.93 -1.19 31.07
CA LYS A 168 -2.08 -0.01 31.11
C LYS A 168 -1.31 0.13 29.82
N THR A 169 -1.07 1.36 29.39
CA THR A 169 -0.23 1.68 28.23
C THR A 169 1.15 1.04 28.38
N ALA A 170 1.70 0.54 27.29
CA ALA A 170 3.03 -0.05 27.23
C ALA A 170 4.08 0.94 27.74
N LYS A 171 5.02 0.46 28.56
CA LYS A 171 6.04 1.29 29.23
C LYS A 171 6.87 2.12 28.25
N GLY A 172 7.25 1.52 27.12
CA GLY A 172 8.06 2.17 26.10
C GLY A 172 7.29 3.04 25.09
N MET A 173 5.99 3.34 25.30
CA MET A 173 5.20 4.09 24.33
C MET A 173 5.81 5.46 23.99
N ASN A 174 6.19 6.23 25.00
CA ASN A 174 6.82 7.53 24.80
C ASN A 174 8.19 7.42 24.11
N ALA A 175 8.97 6.39 24.45
CA ALA A 175 10.25 6.12 23.79
C ALA A 175 10.05 5.83 22.29
N LEU A 176 9.05 5.03 21.93
CA LEU A 176 8.72 4.74 20.54
C LEU A 176 8.22 5.98 19.78
N LEU A 177 7.34 6.79 20.39
CA LEU A 177 6.87 8.04 19.78
C LEU A 177 8.03 8.99 19.47
N TYR A 178 8.89 9.22 20.45
CA TYR A 178 10.10 10.05 20.26
C TYR A 178 11.02 9.49 19.17
N LEU A 179 11.19 8.16 19.13
CA LEU A 179 12.00 7.50 18.11
C LEU A 179 11.40 7.66 16.72
N GLN A 180 10.07 7.55 16.56
CA GLN A 180 9.39 7.75 15.28
C GLN A 180 9.55 9.19 14.79
N GLN A 181 9.42 10.18 15.68
CA GLN A 181 9.68 11.59 15.35
C GLN A 181 11.14 11.78 14.87
N LYS A 182 12.09 11.19 15.58
CA LYS A 182 13.52 11.22 15.22
C LYS A 182 13.77 10.56 13.85
N ILE A 183 13.13 9.42 13.57
CA ILE A 183 13.23 8.72 12.26
C ILE A 183 12.73 9.65 11.14
N ALA A 184 11.57 10.29 11.34
CA ALA A 184 11.01 11.19 10.34
C ALA A 184 11.96 12.36 10.05
N TYR A 185 12.50 13.00 11.10
CA TYR A 185 13.49 14.07 10.97
C TYR A 185 14.76 13.60 10.23
N GLU A 186 15.34 12.47 10.63
CA GLU A 186 16.57 11.94 10.02
C GLU A 186 16.37 11.46 8.56
N CYS A 187 15.14 11.09 8.21
CA CYS A 187 14.78 10.68 6.86
C CYS A 187 14.26 11.82 5.98
N ASP A 188 14.17 13.04 6.52
CA ASP A 188 13.60 14.20 5.82
C ASP A 188 12.22 13.88 5.23
N ILE A 189 11.28 13.53 6.12
CA ILE A 189 9.87 13.26 5.84
C ILE A 189 8.97 13.93 6.90
N ALA A 190 7.68 14.08 6.59
CA ALA A 190 6.71 14.62 7.54
C ALA A 190 6.42 13.65 8.70
N PHE A 191 6.03 14.23 9.89
CA PHE A 191 5.61 13.48 11.08
C PHE A 191 4.35 14.11 11.67
#